data_159cf80fb0faac341fa7cb8085bad548
#
_entry.id   159cf80fb0faac341fa7cb8085bad548
#
_cell.length_a   1.000
_cell.length_b   1.000
_cell.length_c   1.000
_cell.angle_alpha   90.00
_cell.angle_beta   90.00
_cell.angle_gamma   90.00
#
_symmetry.space_group_name_H-M   'P 1'
#
loop_
_entity.id
_entity.type
_entity.pdbx_description
1 polymer ?
#
loop_
_entity_poly.entity_id
_entity_poly.type
_entity_poly.pdbx_seq_one_letter_code
_entity_poly.pdbx_strand_id
1 'polypeptide(L)'
;MYVVVGWLDEFLWGALVVLQIFMVGMTMAVIWGLLGAAAKLSKIPVFSVLASVYTTVFRAVPELLVLLIFYFGSAITLTAIAKLINPDIQFVDIPPFWAGSFAISLIIGAYAAETFRGAFQGVDPGQIKAARSLGMSATHTFFYVRLPQMWRLALPGFGNHMLSMMKDTALISVIGVEEILYTAEIATSITMQ
;
A
#
# COMPACT_ATOMS: atom_id res chain seq x y z
N MET A 1 10.56 20.25 -28.13
CA MET A 1 9.15 20.62 -27.94
C MET A 1 8.21 19.78 -28.82
N TYR A 2 8.51 19.55 -30.10
CA TYR A 2 7.65 18.73 -30.99
C TYR A 2 7.60 17.23 -30.66
N VAL A 3 8.64 16.68 -30.04
CA VAL A 3 8.70 15.26 -29.67
C VAL A 3 7.68 14.92 -28.57
N VAL A 4 7.51 15.82 -27.59
CA VAL A 4 6.57 15.60 -26.47
C VAL A 4 5.10 15.64 -26.95
N VAL A 5 4.79 16.44 -27.99
CA VAL A 5 3.43 16.57 -28.52
C VAL A 5 2.97 15.27 -29.20
N GLY A 6 3.90 14.52 -29.82
CA GLY A 6 3.57 13.24 -30.45
C GLY A 6 3.33 12.08 -29.47
N TRP A 7 3.66 12.25 -28.18
CA TRP A 7 3.52 11.26 -27.12
C TRP A 7 2.54 11.69 -26.01
N LEU A 8 1.77 12.76 -26.28
CA LEU A 8 0.90 13.32 -25.25
C LEU A 8 -0.16 12.35 -24.77
N ASP A 9 -0.74 11.58 -25.69
CA ASP A 9 -1.80 10.62 -25.40
C ASP A 9 -1.28 9.49 -24.50
N GLU A 10 -0.08 8.97 -24.78
CA GLU A 10 0.59 7.94 -24.00
C GLU A 10 0.97 8.45 -22.61
N PHE A 11 1.45 9.70 -22.49
CA PHE A 11 1.74 10.31 -21.20
C PHE A 11 0.46 10.54 -20.37
N LEU A 12 -0.64 10.95 -21.00
CA LEU A 12 -1.93 11.09 -20.31
C LEU A 12 -2.47 9.73 -19.85
N TRP A 13 -2.33 8.71 -20.68
CA TRP A 13 -2.69 7.34 -20.30
C TRP A 13 -1.82 6.84 -19.13
N GLY A 14 -0.50 7.00 -19.22
CA GLY A 14 0.42 6.66 -18.14
C GLY A 14 0.09 7.37 -16.82
N ALA A 15 -0.29 8.66 -16.89
CA ALA A 15 -0.74 9.41 -15.72
C ALA A 15 -2.02 8.83 -15.11
N LEU A 16 -2.95 8.39 -15.94
CA LEU A 16 -4.18 7.76 -15.49
C LEU A 16 -3.90 6.40 -14.83
N VAL A 17 -2.96 5.62 -15.37
CA VAL A 17 -2.51 4.36 -14.75
C VAL A 17 -1.87 4.61 -13.39
N VAL A 18 -1.01 5.62 -13.25
CA VAL A 18 -0.43 6.04 -11.96
C VAL A 18 -1.54 6.36 -10.95
N LEU A 19 -2.56 7.13 -11.34
CA LEU A 19 -3.69 7.46 -10.47
C LEU A 19 -4.49 6.22 -10.07
N GLN A 20 -4.71 5.28 -10.98
CA GLN A 20 -5.41 4.03 -10.68
C GLN A 20 -4.62 3.18 -9.66
N ILE A 21 -3.31 3.01 -9.88
CA ILE A 21 -2.42 2.28 -8.95
C ILE A 21 -2.45 2.96 -7.58
N PHE A 22 -2.35 4.29 -7.55
CA PHE A 22 -2.41 5.06 -6.32
C PHE A 22 -3.73 4.84 -5.57
N MET A 23 -4.88 4.95 -6.24
CA MET A 23 -6.20 4.79 -5.62
C MET A 23 -6.42 3.37 -5.08
N VAL A 24 -6.11 2.36 -5.89
CA VAL A 24 -6.23 0.95 -5.51
C VAL A 24 -5.27 0.61 -4.38
N GLY A 25 -3.98 0.91 -4.57
CA GLY A 25 -2.95 0.60 -3.59
C GLY A 25 -3.14 1.35 -2.28
N MET A 26 -3.54 2.64 -2.31
CA MET A 26 -3.80 3.42 -1.10
C MET A 26 -5.00 2.89 -0.32
N THR A 27 -6.07 2.50 -1.01
CA THR A 27 -7.24 1.88 -0.36
C THR A 27 -6.83 0.60 0.37
N MET A 28 -6.06 -0.25 -0.29
CA MET A 28 -5.51 -1.46 0.33
C MET A 28 -4.54 -1.15 1.47
N ALA A 29 -3.68 -0.14 1.31
CA ALA A 29 -2.73 0.27 2.35
C ALA A 29 -3.41 0.77 3.62
N VAL A 30 -4.53 1.50 3.50
CA VAL A 30 -5.36 1.89 4.66
C VAL A 30 -5.90 0.67 5.38
N ILE A 31 -6.40 -0.32 4.63
CA ILE A 31 -6.92 -1.57 5.22
C ILE A 31 -5.80 -2.31 5.97
N TRP A 32 -4.65 -2.54 5.32
CA TRP A 32 -3.49 -3.19 5.94
C TRP A 32 -2.97 -2.40 7.15
N GLY A 33 -2.95 -1.07 7.02
CA GLY A 33 -2.53 -0.17 8.09
C GLY A 33 -3.43 -0.24 9.32
N LEU A 34 -4.75 -0.20 9.13
CA LEU A 34 -5.72 -0.31 10.23
C LEU A 34 -5.70 -1.69 10.88
N LEU A 35 -5.65 -2.76 10.06
CA LEU A 35 -5.54 -4.13 10.56
C LEU A 35 -4.24 -4.34 11.34
N GLY A 36 -3.10 -3.86 10.80
CA GLY A 36 -1.81 -3.91 11.46
C GLY A 36 -1.79 -3.15 12.79
N ALA A 37 -2.32 -1.93 12.81
CA ALA A 37 -2.44 -1.14 14.03
C ALA A 37 -3.33 -1.82 15.08
N ALA A 38 -4.49 -2.33 14.67
CA ALA A 38 -5.42 -3.04 15.54
C ALA A 38 -4.78 -4.31 16.12
N ALA A 39 -4.08 -5.09 15.29
CA ALA A 39 -3.37 -6.29 15.70
C ALA A 39 -2.25 -5.97 16.72
N LYS A 40 -1.46 -4.91 16.46
CA LYS A 40 -0.41 -4.46 17.40
C LYS A 40 -0.94 -3.94 18.74
N LEU A 41 -2.12 -3.35 18.73
CA LEU A 41 -2.80 -2.87 19.94
C LEU A 41 -3.62 -3.97 20.65
N SER A 42 -3.73 -5.15 20.03
CA SER A 42 -4.43 -6.29 20.59
C SER A 42 -3.73 -6.82 21.85
N LYS A 43 -4.52 -7.30 22.81
CA LYS A 43 -4.02 -8.02 23.99
C LYS A 43 -3.62 -9.46 23.67
N ILE A 44 -3.89 -9.95 22.47
CA ILE A 44 -3.55 -11.31 22.03
C ILE A 44 -2.12 -11.30 21.47
N PRO A 45 -1.17 -11.98 22.15
CA PRO A 45 0.26 -11.89 21.79
C PRO A 45 0.54 -12.31 20.35
N VAL A 46 -0.14 -13.35 19.86
CA VAL A 46 0.06 -13.86 18.50
C VAL A 46 -0.19 -12.79 17.44
N PHE A 47 -1.30 -12.04 17.53
CA PHE A 47 -1.61 -10.98 16.57
C PHE A 47 -0.62 -9.82 16.67
N SER A 48 -0.22 -9.45 17.89
CA SER A 48 0.77 -8.39 18.09
C SER A 48 2.14 -8.76 17.52
N VAL A 49 2.57 -10.01 17.71
CA VAL A 49 3.86 -10.51 17.17
C VAL A 49 3.80 -10.56 15.65
N LEU A 50 2.76 -11.15 15.05
CA LEU A 50 2.62 -11.22 13.59
C LEU A 50 2.61 -9.84 12.93
N ALA A 51 1.84 -8.91 13.49
CA ALA A 51 1.80 -7.54 12.98
C ALA A 51 3.15 -6.82 13.17
N SER A 52 3.90 -7.13 14.23
CA SER A 52 5.24 -6.57 14.44
C SER A 52 6.25 -7.12 13.44
N VAL A 53 6.20 -8.42 13.16
CA VAL A 53 7.03 -9.05 12.12
C VAL A 53 6.71 -8.43 10.76
N TYR A 54 5.42 -8.34 10.40
CA TYR A 54 4.98 -7.71 9.17
C TYR A 54 5.55 -6.29 9.02
N THR A 55 5.28 -5.41 10.00
CA THR A 55 5.72 -4.02 9.90
C THR A 55 7.24 -3.88 9.92
N THR A 56 7.96 -4.75 10.64
CA THR A 56 9.42 -4.70 10.69
C THR A 56 10.02 -5.16 9.37
N VAL A 57 9.56 -6.26 8.81
CA VAL A 57 10.08 -6.83 7.55
C VAL A 57 9.84 -5.87 6.39
N PHE A 58 8.59 -5.43 6.19
CA PHE A 58 8.24 -4.58 5.03
C PHE A 58 8.83 -3.17 5.10
N ARG A 59 9.22 -2.69 6.27
CA ARG A 59 9.91 -1.41 6.43
C ARG A 59 11.43 -1.51 6.40
N ALA A 60 11.98 -2.71 6.56
CA ALA A 60 13.43 -2.94 6.54
C ALA A 60 13.94 -3.35 5.15
N VAL A 61 13.10 -3.96 4.32
CA VAL A 61 13.46 -4.44 2.99
C VAL A 61 13.28 -3.32 1.96
N PRO A 62 14.22 -3.13 1.00
CA PRO A 62 14.05 -2.17 -0.08
C PRO A 62 12.76 -2.41 -0.88
N GLU A 63 12.03 -1.34 -1.18
CA GLU A 63 10.71 -1.40 -1.81
C GLU A 63 10.72 -2.13 -3.16
N LEU A 64 11.72 -1.83 -4.00
CA LEU A 64 11.90 -2.52 -5.28
C LEU A 64 12.09 -4.03 -5.10
N LEU A 65 12.83 -4.45 -4.07
CA LEU A 65 13.03 -5.88 -3.81
C LEU A 65 11.72 -6.56 -3.40
N VAL A 66 10.92 -5.91 -2.56
CA VAL A 66 9.58 -6.40 -2.20
C VAL A 66 8.71 -6.54 -3.45
N LEU A 67 8.70 -5.52 -4.32
CA LEU A 67 7.95 -5.55 -5.57
C LEU A 67 8.34 -6.75 -6.45
N LEU A 68 9.64 -6.96 -6.66
CA LEU A 68 10.14 -8.04 -7.50
C LEU A 68 9.83 -9.43 -6.90
N ILE A 69 10.00 -9.59 -5.57
CA ILE A 69 9.66 -10.84 -4.88
C ILE A 69 8.17 -11.15 -5.00
N PHE A 70 7.31 -10.14 -4.84
CA PHE A 70 5.86 -10.34 -4.97
C PHE A 70 5.44 -10.64 -6.40
N TYR A 71 5.97 -9.94 -7.39
CA TYR A 71 5.61 -10.16 -8.79
C TYR A 71 6.09 -11.54 -9.29
N PHE A 72 7.39 -11.77 -9.25
CA PHE A 72 7.96 -13.04 -9.75
C PHE A 72 7.67 -14.22 -8.82
N GLY A 73 7.72 -14.01 -7.51
CA GLY A 73 7.44 -15.04 -6.53
C GLY A 73 5.99 -15.51 -6.57
N SER A 74 5.03 -14.60 -6.74
CA SER A 74 3.62 -14.97 -6.87
C SER A 74 3.34 -15.72 -8.18
N ALA A 75 3.94 -15.32 -9.30
CA ALA A 75 3.81 -16.04 -10.58
C ALA A 75 4.35 -17.48 -10.49
N ILE A 76 5.53 -17.65 -9.90
CA ILE A 76 6.13 -18.99 -9.67
C ILE A 76 5.25 -19.83 -8.75
N THR A 77 4.81 -19.25 -7.62
CA THR A 77 4.01 -19.97 -6.62
C THR A 77 2.65 -20.40 -7.18
N LEU A 78 1.95 -19.48 -7.86
CA LEU A 78 0.65 -19.77 -8.46
C LEU A 78 0.77 -20.79 -9.60
N THR A 79 1.84 -20.72 -10.39
CA THR A 79 2.13 -21.73 -11.42
C THR A 79 2.36 -23.12 -10.79
N ALA A 80 3.12 -23.18 -9.70
CA ALA A 80 3.35 -24.44 -8.99
C ALA A 80 2.05 -25.02 -8.43
N ILE A 81 1.20 -24.20 -7.81
CA ILE A 81 -0.12 -24.63 -7.29
C ILE A 81 -1.03 -25.07 -8.45
N ALA A 82 -1.08 -24.32 -9.54
CA ALA A 82 -1.90 -24.63 -10.69
C ALA A 82 -1.53 -25.99 -11.33
N LYS A 83 -0.22 -26.29 -11.40
CA LYS A 83 0.28 -27.60 -11.88
C LYS A 83 -0.14 -28.78 -11.00
N LEU A 84 -0.38 -28.57 -9.70
CA LEU A 84 -0.91 -29.63 -8.84
C LEU A 84 -2.36 -30.00 -9.19
N ILE A 85 -3.12 -29.04 -9.75
CA ILE A 85 -4.51 -29.22 -10.15
C ILE A 85 -4.59 -29.70 -11.61
N ASN A 86 -3.81 -29.10 -12.49
CA ASN A 86 -3.73 -29.46 -13.90
C ASN A 86 -2.27 -29.38 -14.36
N PRO A 87 -1.60 -30.55 -14.59
CA PRO A 87 -0.19 -30.63 -15.01
C PRO A 87 0.12 -29.98 -16.36
N ASP A 88 -0.89 -29.76 -17.23
CA ASP A 88 -0.71 -29.15 -18.54
C ASP A 88 -0.51 -27.62 -18.49
N ILE A 89 -0.78 -27.01 -17.35
CA ILE A 89 -0.55 -25.56 -17.16
C ILE A 89 0.96 -25.31 -17.11
N GLN A 90 1.48 -24.58 -18.07
CA GLN A 90 2.91 -24.24 -18.13
C GLN A 90 3.24 -23.04 -17.26
N PHE A 91 2.43 -21.98 -17.29
CA PHE A 91 2.66 -20.73 -16.59
C PHE A 91 1.33 -20.03 -16.26
N VAL A 92 1.25 -19.41 -15.07
CA VAL A 92 0.15 -18.54 -14.67
C VAL A 92 0.68 -17.10 -14.70
N ASP A 93 0.17 -16.32 -15.64
CA ASP A 93 0.50 -14.90 -15.73
C ASP A 93 -0.33 -14.10 -14.74
N ILE A 94 0.32 -13.16 -14.06
CA ILE A 94 -0.34 -12.24 -13.13
C ILE A 94 -0.21 -10.84 -13.73
N PRO A 95 -1.34 -10.13 -13.97
CA PRO A 95 -1.26 -8.80 -14.51
C PRO A 95 -0.39 -7.89 -13.60
N PRO A 96 0.68 -7.26 -14.15
CA PRO A 96 1.64 -6.47 -13.37
C PRO A 96 0.98 -5.36 -12.55
N PHE A 97 -0.10 -4.77 -13.07
CA PHE A 97 -0.89 -3.76 -12.37
C PHE A 97 -1.36 -4.22 -10.99
N TRP A 98 -1.96 -5.42 -10.89
CA TRP A 98 -2.48 -5.94 -9.62
C TRP A 98 -1.37 -6.39 -8.68
N ALA A 99 -0.35 -7.07 -9.21
CA ALA A 99 0.78 -7.51 -8.41
C ALA A 99 1.56 -6.31 -7.84
N GLY A 100 1.80 -5.28 -8.66
CA GLY A 100 2.45 -4.05 -8.25
C GLY A 100 1.63 -3.25 -7.23
N SER A 101 0.34 -3.03 -7.50
CA SER A 101 -0.56 -2.34 -6.57
C SER A 101 -0.64 -3.05 -5.21
N PHE A 102 -0.69 -4.38 -5.21
CA PHE A 102 -0.71 -5.18 -3.98
C PHE A 102 0.61 -5.07 -3.21
N ALA A 103 1.75 -5.23 -3.89
CA ALA A 103 3.07 -5.15 -3.27
C ALA A 103 3.30 -3.78 -2.60
N ILE A 104 3.06 -2.68 -3.34
CA ILE A 104 3.18 -1.32 -2.79
C ILE A 104 2.19 -1.11 -1.63
N SER A 105 0.96 -1.63 -1.74
CA SER A 105 -0.02 -1.50 -0.66
C SER A 105 0.43 -2.16 0.65
N LEU A 106 1.15 -3.28 0.58
CA LEU A 106 1.72 -3.94 1.76
C LEU A 106 2.84 -3.12 2.39
N ILE A 107 3.70 -2.51 1.58
CA ILE A 107 4.79 -1.65 2.05
C ILE A 107 4.22 -0.42 2.76
N ILE A 108 3.39 0.34 2.05
CA ILE A 108 2.77 1.57 2.60
C ILE A 108 1.85 1.24 3.77
N GLY A 109 1.14 0.10 3.72
CA GLY A 109 0.33 -0.42 4.82
C GLY A 109 1.13 -0.70 6.08
N ALA A 110 2.38 -1.17 5.96
CA ALA A 110 3.27 -1.37 7.10
C ALA A 110 3.68 -0.05 7.76
N TYR A 111 3.96 0.99 6.97
CA TYR A 111 4.21 2.34 7.49
C TYR A 111 2.94 2.95 8.11
N ALA A 112 1.80 2.82 7.43
CA ALA A 112 0.51 3.31 7.91
C ALA A 112 0.10 2.63 9.22
N ALA A 113 0.40 1.34 9.40
CA ALA A 113 0.12 0.61 10.64
C ALA A 113 0.81 1.25 11.87
N GLU A 114 2.05 1.67 11.73
CA GLU A 114 2.76 2.37 12.81
C GLU A 114 2.19 3.77 13.05
N THR A 115 1.87 4.50 11.99
CA THR A 115 1.25 5.82 12.07
C THR A 115 -0.11 5.74 12.78
N PHE A 116 -0.98 4.81 12.39
CA PHE A 116 -2.28 4.62 13.02
C PHE A 116 -2.15 4.13 14.47
N ARG A 117 -1.22 3.20 14.74
CA ARG A 117 -0.94 2.74 16.10
C ARG A 117 -0.50 3.90 16.99
N GLY A 118 0.44 4.72 16.54
CA GLY A 118 0.90 5.91 17.26
C GLY A 118 -0.22 6.92 17.49
N ALA A 119 -1.05 7.16 16.48
CA ALA A 119 -2.21 8.05 16.55
C ALA A 119 -3.26 7.55 17.55
N PHE A 120 -3.57 6.24 17.58
CA PHE A 120 -4.47 5.65 18.59
C PHE A 120 -3.94 5.79 20.01
N GLN A 121 -2.63 5.69 20.20
CA GLN A 121 -1.99 5.89 21.51
C GLN A 121 -1.90 7.37 21.90
N GLY A 122 -1.86 8.28 20.91
CA GLY A 122 -1.81 9.72 21.10
C GLY A 122 -3.16 10.36 21.52
N VAL A 123 -4.28 9.62 21.40
CA VAL A 123 -5.57 10.12 21.91
C VAL A 123 -5.54 10.17 23.43
N ASP A 124 -5.82 11.36 23.99
CA ASP A 124 -5.80 11.57 25.44
C ASP A 124 -6.76 10.61 26.17
N PRO A 125 -6.25 9.78 27.10
CA PRO A 125 -7.08 8.89 27.91
C PRO A 125 -8.15 9.62 28.75
N GLY A 126 -7.93 10.90 29.08
CA GLY A 126 -8.89 11.75 29.78
C GLY A 126 -10.18 11.95 29.00
N GLN A 127 -10.08 12.14 27.67
CA GLN A 127 -11.24 12.25 26.77
C GLN A 127 -12.09 10.96 26.78
N ILE A 128 -11.42 9.81 26.78
CA ILE A 128 -12.08 8.50 26.81
C ILE A 128 -12.78 8.30 28.17
N LYS A 129 -12.12 8.66 29.27
CA LYS A 129 -12.70 8.58 30.63
C LYS A 129 -13.89 9.51 30.76
N ALA A 130 -13.79 10.76 30.32
CA ALA A 130 -14.88 11.73 30.34
C ALA A 130 -16.13 11.23 29.58
N ALA A 131 -15.94 10.72 28.35
CA ALA A 131 -17.03 10.15 27.58
C ALA A 131 -17.74 8.99 28.31
N ARG A 132 -16.94 8.11 28.94
CA ARG A 132 -17.48 7.00 29.75
C ARG A 132 -18.24 7.48 30.99
N SER A 133 -17.75 8.51 31.68
CA SER A 133 -18.43 9.10 32.84
C SER A 133 -19.77 9.74 32.48
N LEU A 134 -19.93 10.20 31.22
CA LEU A 134 -21.20 10.69 30.66
C LEU A 134 -22.13 9.55 30.20
N GLY A 135 -21.81 8.29 30.47
CA GLY A 135 -22.66 7.13 30.15
C GLY A 135 -22.47 6.59 28.71
N MET A 136 -21.48 7.08 27.95
CA MET A 136 -21.23 6.55 26.60
C MET A 136 -20.75 5.09 26.66
N SER A 137 -21.36 4.23 25.84
CA SER A 137 -20.91 2.85 25.67
C SER A 137 -19.50 2.78 25.07
N ALA A 138 -18.83 1.63 25.14
CA ALA A 138 -17.49 1.45 24.54
C ALA A 138 -17.48 1.75 23.05
N THR A 139 -18.49 1.28 22.35
CA THR A 139 -18.65 1.46 20.91
C THR A 139 -18.87 2.94 20.56
N HIS A 140 -19.78 3.62 21.26
CA HIS A 140 -19.99 5.05 21.03
C HIS A 140 -18.73 5.87 21.34
N THR A 141 -18.06 5.59 22.45
CA THR A 141 -16.79 6.25 22.80
C THR A 141 -15.72 6.03 21.70
N PHE A 142 -15.65 4.81 21.14
CA PHE A 142 -14.71 4.53 20.07
C PHE A 142 -15.02 5.33 18.80
N PHE A 143 -16.25 5.25 18.28
CA PHE A 143 -16.58 5.87 17.00
C PHE A 143 -16.73 7.40 17.08
N TYR A 144 -17.26 7.94 18.17
CA TYR A 144 -17.54 9.38 18.28
C TYR A 144 -16.44 10.20 18.98
N VAL A 145 -15.57 9.55 19.77
CA VAL A 145 -14.52 10.26 20.52
C VAL A 145 -13.13 9.84 20.02
N ARG A 146 -12.82 8.54 20.09
CA ARG A 146 -11.46 8.05 19.86
C ARG A 146 -11.09 8.07 18.38
N LEU A 147 -11.92 7.53 17.51
CA LEU A 147 -11.64 7.40 16.08
C LEU A 147 -11.49 8.75 15.36
N PRO A 148 -12.35 9.76 15.56
CA PRO A 148 -12.16 11.08 14.93
C PRO A 148 -10.88 11.79 15.39
N GLN A 149 -10.52 11.66 16.67
CA GLN A 149 -9.28 12.24 17.19
C GLN A 149 -8.05 11.51 16.63
N MET A 150 -8.09 10.18 16.58
CA MET A 150 -7.04 9.37 15.95
C MET A 150 -6.79 9.80 14.52
N TRP A 151 -7.83 9.98 13.71
CA TRP A 151 -7.68 10.45 12.32
C TRP A 151 -6.97 11.79 12.24
N ARG A 152 -7.35 12.76 13.08
CA ARG A 152 -6.67 14.07 13.11
C ARG A 152 -5.18 13.95 13.44
N LEU A 153 -4.82 13.05 14.34
CA LEU A 153 -3.43 12.79 14.70
C LEU A 153 -2.68 12.00 13.62
N ALA A 154 -3.36 11.10 12.91
CA ALA A 154 -2.76 10.28 11.87
C ALA A 154 -2.53 11.04 10.55
N LEU A 155 -3.42 11.97 10.19
CA LEU A 155 -3.45 12.63 8.88
C LEU A 155 -2.10 13.23 8.44
N PRO A 156 -1.33 13.94 9.28
CA PRO A 156 -0.06 14.50 8.84
C PRO A 156 0.96 13.42 8.42
N GLY A 157 1.10 12.37 9.24
CA GLY A 157 1.99 11.25 8.92
C GLY A 157 1.48 10.41 7.75
N PHE A 158 0.18 10.17 7.68
CA PHE A 158 -0.44 9.45 6.58
C PHE A 158 -0.33 10.20 5.26
N GLY A 159 -0.44 11.54 5.26
CA GLY A 159 -0.21 12.38 4.10
C GLY A 159 1.20 12.21 3.52
N ASN A 160 2.22 12.04 4.37
CA ASN A 160 3.58 11.74 3.90
C ASN A 160 3.64 10.37 3.21
N HIS A 161 2.92 9.36 3.70
CA HIS A 161 2.86 8.06 3.04
C HIS A 161 2.14 8.12 1.68
N MET A 162 1.12 8.98 1.55
CA MET A 162 0.48 9.25 0.25
C MET A 162 1.47 9.83 -0.76
N LEU A 163 2.28 10.81 -0.35
CA LEU A 163 3.30 11.41 -1.20
C LEU A 163 4.42 10.41 -1.57
N SER A 164 4.84 9.56 -0.63
CA SER A 164 5.80 8.48 -0.92
C SER A 164 5.20 7.52 -1.95
N MET A 165 3.99 7.04 -1.73
CA MET A 165 3.34 6.10 -2.64
C MET A 165 3.23 6.64 -4.06
N MET A 166 2.93 7.93 -4.24
CA MET A 166 2.90 8.56 -5.58
C MET A 166 4.24 8.47 -6.30
N LYS A 167 5.35 8.52 -5.56
CA LYS A 167 6.70 8.36 -6.14
C LYS A 167 7.03 6.89 -6.41
N ASP A 168 6.61 6.01 -5.50
CA ASP A 168 6.89 4.57 -5.56
C ASP A 168 6.12 3.87 -6.68
N THR A 169 5.04 4.49 -7.21
CA THR A 169 4.37 3.98 -8.42
C THR A 169 5.31 3.87 -9.62
N ALA A 170 6.34 4.73 -9.71
CA ALA A 170 7.35 4.63 -10.75
C ALA A 170 8.18 3.33 -10.69
N LEU A 171 8.30 2.68 -9.52
CA LEU A 171 8.97 1.39 -9.39
C LEU A 171 8.24 0.27 -10.15
N ILE A 172 6.94 0.42 -10.38
CA ILE A 172 6.12 -0.58 -11.06
C ILE A 172 6.45 -0.66 -12.56
N SER A 173 7.07 0.37 -13.16
CA SER A 173 7.57 0.31 -14.55
C SER A 173 8.55 -0.85 -14.76
N VAL A 174 9.34 -1.18 -13.74
CA VAL A 174 10.33 -2.27 -13.79
C VAL A 174 9.70 -3.65 -14.04
N ILE A 175 8.44 -3.84 -13.64
CA ILE A 175 7.67 -5.06 -13.91
C ILE A 175 6.77 -4.97 -15.15
N GLY A 176 6.95 -3.92 -15.97
CA GLY A 176 6.29 -3.79 -17.26
C GLY A 176 4.91 -3.12 -17.23
N VAL A 177 4.59 -2.33 -16.22
CA VAL A 177 3.37 -1.50 -16.24
C VAL A 177 3.62 -0.23 -17.04
N GLU A 178 2.77 0.00 -18.03
CA GLU A 178 2.83 1.18 -18.91
C GLU A 178 2.31 2.43 -18.18
N GLU A 179 3.18 2.99 -17.32
CA GLU A 179 2.93 4.24 -16.62
C GLU A 179 3.86 5.35 -17.16
N ILE A 180 3.88 6.52 -16.54
CA ILE A 180 4.60 7.71 -17.05
C ILE A 180 6.09 7.44 -17.28
N LEU A 181 6.78 6.77 -16.36
CA LEU A 181 8.22 6.50 -16.46
C LEU A 181 8.49 5.52 -17.59
N TYR A 182 7.71 4.45 -17.71
CA TYR A 182 7.78 3.48 -18.81
C TYR A 182 7.59 4.18 -20.17
N THR A 183 6.58 5.04 -20.29
CA THR A 183 6.34 5.85 -21.49
C THR A 183 7.53 6.76 -21.81
N ALA A 184 8.12 7.39 -20.79
CA ALA A 184 9.30 8.25 -20.96
C ALA A 184 10.53 7.46 -21.45
N GLU A 185 10.77 6.26 -20.93
CA GLU A 185 11.85 5.38 -21.35
C GLU A 185 11.70 4.96 -22.82
N ILE A 186 10.48 4.56 -23.23
CA ILE A 186 10.21 4.21 -24.63
C ILE A 186 10.38 5.44 -25.54
N ALA A 187 9.78 6.57 -25.19
CA ALA A 187 9.89 7.80 -25.96
C ALA A 187 11.35 8.22 -26.15
N THR A 188 12.17 8.13 -25.10
CA THR A 188 13.60 8.45 -25.15
C THR A 188 14.36 7.46 -26.02
N SER A 189 14.07 6.16 -25.92
CA SER A 189 14.74 5.13 -26.72
C SER A 189 14.46 5.25 -28.22
N ILE A 190 13.24 5.67 -28.60
CA ILE A 190 12.83 5.83 -30.00
C ILE A 190 13.35 7.15 -30.59
N THR A 191 13.37 8.21 -29.77
CA THR A 191 13.80 9.55 -30.25
C THR A 191 15.30 9.77 -30.16
N MET A 192 16.05 8.88 -29.51
CA MET A 192 17.51 8.97 -29.27
C MET A 192 17.94 10.29 -28.60
N GLN A 193 17.11 10.84 -27.72
CA GLN A 193 17.37 12.07 -26.97
C GLN A 193 17.39 11.84 -25.46
#